data_084a77b5292d3348206566da1bd0995b
#
_entry.id   084a77b5292d3348206566da1bd0995b
#
_cell.length_a   1.000
_cell.length_b   1.000
_cell.length_c   1.000
_cell.angle_alpha   90.00
_cell.angle_beta   90.00
_cell.angle_gamma   90.00
#
_symmetry.space_group_name_H-M   'P 1'
#
loop_
_entity.id
_entity.type
_entity.pdbx_description
1 polymer ?
#
loop_
_entity_poly.entity_id
_entity_poly.type
_entity_poly.pdbx_seq_one_letter_code
_entity_poly.pdbx_strand_id
1 'polypeptide(L)'
;MESKALSNILERNSPRQLIEPHPNAEEMKLVYEAALRAPDHGWIRPTRFIEVSGDGLEKLSNIFQKFAQNHLHDVSDEVLEKYRQAPFRAPMIVILVSTIKEHPKVPPLEQMFSTATAGQNILLALNALGYGGIWRTGKFALNKEIGSFLGLDDNQEVLGYLYIGTPAGDNKKIPQLDPKDFVK
;
A
#
# COMPACT_ATOMS: atom_id res chain seq x y z
N MET A 1 -32.60 -4.63 0.75
CA MET A 1 -31.92 -3.41 0.25
C MET A 1 -30.43 -3.65 0.30
N GLU A 2 -29.78 -3.77 -0.84
CA GLU A 2 -28.34 -4.04 -0.91
C GLU A 2 -27.60 -2.73 -0.59
N SER A 3 -26.72 -2.76 0.43
CA SER A 3 -25.96 -1.58 0.82
C SER A 3 -24.79 -1.40 -0.14
N LYS A 4 -24.71 -0.25 -0.85
CA LYS A 4 -23.60 0.08 -1.73
C LYS A 4 -22.22 -0.04 -1.04
N ALA A 5 -22.18 0.25 0.27
CA ALA A 5 -20.95 0.12 1.06
C ALA A 5 -20.54 -1.36 1.22
N LEU A 6 -21.52 -2.26 1.48
CA LEU A 6 -21.24 -3.69 1.56
C LEU A 6 -20.84 -4.28 0.22
N SER A 7 -21.55 -3.94 -0.88
CA SER A 7 -21.16 -4.36 -2.23
C SER A 7 -19.73 -3.95 -2.54
N ASN A 8 -19.35 -2.69 -2.27
CA ASN A 8 -17.99 -2.21 -2.48
C ASN A 8 -16.93 -3.03 -1.72
N ILE A 9 -17.23 -3.44 -0.48
CA ILE A 9 -16.33 -4.27 0.32
C ILE A 9 -16.22 -5.69 -0.25
N LEU A 10 -17.36 -6.29 -0.63
CA LEU A 10 -17.45 -7.68 -1.09
C LEU A 10 -16.87 -7.87 -2.50
N GLU A 11 -16.98 -6.86 -3.35
CA GLU A 11 -16.52 -6.89 -4.73
C GLU A 11 -15.05 -6.49 -4.90
N ARG A 12 -14.48 -5.76 -3.93
CA ARG A 12 -13.09 -5.32 -4.00
C ARG A 12 -12.15 -6.52 -4.18
N ASN A 13 -11.31 -6.43 -5.16
CA ASN A 13 -10.22 -7.39 -5.34
C ASN A 13 -8.87 -6.67 -5.60
N SER A 14 -7.82 -7.44 -5.84
CA SER A 14 -6.48 -6.91 -6.18
C SER A 14 -6.16 -7.27 -7.64
N PRO A 15 -6.37 -6.35 -8.60
CA PRO A 15 -6.13 -6.60 -10.01
C PRO A 15 -4.67 -6.98 -10.30
N ARG A 16 -4.44 -7.82 -11.30
CA ARG A 16 -3.07 -8.21 -11.69
C ARG A 16 -2.38 -7.14 -12.51
N GLN A 17 -3.14 -6.44 -13.35
CA GLN A 17 -2.67 -5.37 -14.22
C GLN A 17 -3.35 -4.07 -13.84
N LEU A 18 -2.55 -3.03 -13.74
CA LEU A 18 -2.96 -1.67 -13.45
C LEU A 18 -2.31 -0.76 -14.48
N ILE A 19 -3.13 -0.02 -15.20
CA ILE A 19 -2.69 0.88 -16.27
C ILE A 19 -3.19 2.30 -16.03
N GLU A 20 -2.75 3.24 -16.83
CA GLU A 20 -3.33 4.59 -16.89
C GLU A 20 -4.81 4.56 -17.32
N PRO A 21 -5.62 5.53 -16.88
CA PRO A 21 -5.26 6.59 -15.93
C PRO A 21 -5.21 6.09 -14.47
N HIS A 22 -4.42 6.75 -13.64
CA HIS A 22 -4.54 6.68 -12.19
C HIS A 22 -5.43 7.82 -11.68
N PRO A 23 -5.89 7.82 -10.40
CA PRO A 23 -6.67 8.90 -9.82
C PRO A 23 -5.92 10.24 -9.93
N ASN A 24 -6.65 11.30 -10.25
CA ASN A 24 -6.12 12.67 -10.22
C ASN A 24 -6.00 13.20 -8.77
N ALA A 25 -5.46 14.41 -8.61
CA ALA A 25 -5.20 15.00 -7.29
C ALA A 25 -6.48 15.19 -6.45
N GLU A 26 -7.60 15.54 -7.07
CA GLU A 26 -8.87 15.73 -6.36
C GLU A 26 -9.45 14.37 -5.91
N GLU A 27 -9.38 13.36 -6.75
CA GLU A 27 -9.79 12.00 -6.41
C GLU A 27 -8.88 11.41 -5.31
N MET A 28 -7.55 11.61 -5.40
CA MET A 28 -6.62 11.18 -4.36
C MET A 28 -6.87 11.90 -3.04
N LYS A 29 -7.28 13.16 -3.05
CA LYS A 29 -7.69 13.86 -1.83
C LYS A 29 -8.84 13.14 -1.14
N LEU A 30 -9.89 12.74 -1.87
CA LEU A 30 -11.01 11.96 -1.33
C LEU A 30 -10.55 10.60 -0.78
N VAL A 31 -9.63 9.93 -1.50
CA VAL A 31 -9.03 8.65 -1.07
C VAL A 31 -8.30 8.82 0.27
N TYR A 32 -7.51 9.89 0.43
CA TYR A 32 -6.82 10.15 1.70
C TYR A 32 -7.77 10.59 2.82
N GLU A 33 -8.80 11.36 2.53
CA GLU A 33 -9.84 11.68 3.51
C GLU A 33 -10.52 10.40 4.03
N ALA A 34 -10.83 9.45 3.16
CA ALA A 34 -11.35 8.14 3.54
C ALA A 34 -10.34 7.33 4.36
N ALA A 35 -9.07 7.33 3.96
CA ALA A 35 -7.98 6.66 4.67
C ALA A 35 -7.85 7.16 6.11
N LEU A 36 -7.92 8.47 6.32
CA LEU A 36 -7.80 9.11 7.63
C LEU A 36 -9.02 8.88 8.55
N ARG A 37 -10.07 8.21 8.07
CA ARG A 37 -11.19 7.72 8.91
C ARG A 37 -10.87 6.39 9.60
N ALA A 38 -9.73 5.78 9.33
CA ALA A 38 -9.28 4.58 10.01
C ALA A 38 -9.25 4.77 11.53
N PRO A 39 -9.56 3.73 12.33
CA PRO A 39 -9.42 3.78 13.78
C PRO A 39 -7.98 4.11 14.17
N ASP A 40 -7.84 5.01 15.12
CA ASP A 40 -6.54 5.49 15.61
C ASP A 40 -6.58 5.60 17.14
N HIS A 41 -6.03 4.60 17.82
CA HIS A 41 -6.02 4.54 19.28
C HIS A 41 -5.24 5.74 19.86
N GLY A 42 -5.88 6.49 20.73
CA GLY A 42 -5.29 7.68 21.37
C GLY A 42 -5.06 8.86 20.42
N TRP A 43 -5.58 8.80 19.20
CA TRP A 43 -5.40 9.85 18.18
C TRP A 43 -3.93 10.22 17.93
N ILE A 44 -3.07 9.23 17.90
CA ILE A 44 -1.61 9.39 17.74
C ILE A 44 -1.23 9.91 16.36
N ARG A 45 -2.09 9.67 15.36
CA ARG A 45 -1.86 10.07 13.96
C ARG A 45 -0.56 9.51 13.40
N PRO A 46 -0.37 8.17 13.42
CA PRO A 46 0.89 7.56 12.99
C PRO A 46 1.03 7.52 11.46
N THR A 47 -0.09 7.52 10.74
CA THR A 47 -0.12 7.27 9.30
C THR A 47 0.48 8.40 8.49
N ARG A 48 1.35 8.05 7.53
CA ARG A 48 1.88 8.93 6.49
C ARG A 48 1.78 8.22 5.15
N PHE A 49 1.62 9.00 4.10
CA PHE A 49 1.57 8.52 2.71
C PHE A 49 2.66 9.20 1.90
N ILE A 50 3.40 8.42 1.11
CA ILE A 50 4.34 8.95 0.11
C ILE A 50 3.79 8.55 -1.25
N GLU A 51 3.41 9.54 -2.03
CA GLU A 51 2.87 9.37 -3.37
C GLU A 51 4.00 9.35 -4.39
N VAL A 52 3.98 8.36 -5.28
CA VAL A 52 5.00 8.14 -6.30
C VAL A 52 4.32 7.90 -7.64
N SER A 53 4.56 8.78 -8.61
CA SER A 53 4.07 8.66 -9.98
C SER A 53 5.06 9.32 -10.96
N GLY A 54 4.89 9.14 -12.26
CA GLY A 54 5.76 9.74 -13.27
C GLY A 54 7.25 9.45 -13.01
N ASP A 55 8.08 10.50 -13.00
CA ASP A 55 9.53 10.39 -12.74
C ASP A 55 9.86 9.82 -11.34
N GLY A 56 8.90 9.86 -10.42
CA GLY A 56 9.05 9.25 -9.10
C GLY A 56 9.20 7.73 -9.15
N LEU A 57 8.57 7.08 -10.13
CA LEU A 57 8.68 5.63 -10.32
C LEU A 57 10.12 5.20 -10.67
N GLU A 58 10.82 5.99 -11.48
CA GLU A 58 12.23 5.73 -11.80
C GLU A 58 13.12 5.90 -10.56
N LYS A 59 12.86 6.92 -9.75
CA LYS A 59 13.57 7.11 -8.47
C LYS A 59 13.35 5.93 -7.53
N LEU A 60 12.11 5.45 -7.42
CA LEU A 60 11.78 4.28 -6.60
C LEU A 60 12.42 2.99 -7.15
N SER A 61 12.48 2.85 -8.48
CA SER A 61 13.16 1.75 -9.16
C SER A 61 14.65 1.68 -8.77
N ASN A 62 15.34 2.82 -8.81
CA ASN A 62 16.74 2.94 -8.42
C ASN A 62 16.94 2.62 -6.94
N ILE A 63 16.01 3.04 -6.07
CA ILE A 63 16.02 2.70 -4.63
C ILE A 63 15.90 1.19 -4.45
N PHE A 64 14.95 0.52 -5.11
CA PHE A 64 14.77 -0.91 -4.98
C PHE A 64 15.98 -1.70 -5.47
N GLN A 65 16.56 -1.30 -6.62
CA GLN A 65 17.77 -1.92 -7.14
C GLN A 65 18.94 -1.76 -6.16
N LYS A 66 19.20 -0.54 -5.70
CA LYS A 66 20.30 -0.25 -4.77
C LYS A 66 20.13 -0.99 -3.44
N PHE A 67 18.91 -1.01 -2.89
CA PHE A 67 18.61 -1.79 -1.69
C PHE A 67 18.88 -3.28 -1.91
N ALA A 68 18.42 -3.85 -3.04
CA ALA A 68 18.62 -5.25 -3.34
C ALA A 68 20.12 -5.61 -3.46
N GLN A 69 20.93 -4.77 -4.12
CA GLN A 69 22.36 -4.96 -4.23
C GLN A 69 23.09 -4.95 -2.87
N ASN A 70 22.65 -4.11 -1.95
CA ASN A 70 23.34 -3.91 -0.66
C ASN A 70 22.91 -4.89 0.43
N HIS A 71 21.67 -5.37 0.38
CA HIS A 71 21.04 -6.08 1.50
C HIS A 71 20.52 -7.48 1.17
N LEU A 72 20.53 -7.87 -0.12
CA LEU A 72 20.13 -9.22 -0.51
C LEU A 72 21.35 -10.00 -0.96
N HIS A 73 21.66 -11.12 -0.28
CA HIS A 73 22.76 -11.99 -0.66
C HIS A 73 22.41 -12.81 -1.93
N ASP A 74 23.43 -13.08 -2.75
CA ASP A 74 23.34 -13.96 -3.92
C ASP A 74 22.22 -13.60 -4.91
N VAL A 75 22.05 -12.31 -5.19
CA VAL A 75 21.03 -11.82 -6.11
C VAL A 75 21.60 -11.86 -7.54
N SER A 76 21.00 -12.67 -8.41
CA SER A 76 21.32 -12.70 -9.84
C SER A 76 20.87 -11.41 -10.54
N ASP A 77 21.49 -11.09 -11.69
CA ASP A 77 21.09 -9.94 -12.51
C ASP A 77 19.61 -9.98 -12.91
N GLU A 78 19.06 -11.16 -13.14
CA GLU A 78 17.63 -11.36 -13.44
C GLU A 78 16.76 -10.91 -12.27
N VAL A 79 17.15 -11.24 -11.03
CA VAL A 79 16.41 -10.82 -9.82
C VAL A 79 16.56 -9.32 -9.59
N LEU A 80 17.72 -8.73 -9.83
CA LEU A 80 17.91 -7.28 -9.77
C LEU A 80 17.02 -6.55 -10.77
N GLU A 81 16.96 -7.05 -12.01
CA GLU A 81 16.07 -6.49 -13.03
C GLU A 81 14.60 -6.59 -12.65
N LYS A 82 14.17 -7.72 -12.07
CA LYS A 82 12.82 -7.89 -11.54
C LYS A 82 12.47 -6.83 -10.47
N TYR A 83 13.42 -6.46 -9.62
CA TYR A 83 13.23 -5.43 -8.61
C TYR A 83 13.21 -4.04 -9.24
N ARG A 84 14.09 -3.79 -10.20
CA ARG A 84 14.11 -2.55 -10.98
C ARG A 84 12.76 -2.32 -11.69
N GLN A 85 12.17 -3.35 -12.24
CA GLN A 85 10.88 -3.28 -12.93
C GLN A 85 9.66 -3.25 -11.97
N ALA A 86 9.86 -3.51 -10.68
CA ALA A 86 8.74 -3.63 -9.75
C ALA A 86 7.88 -2.36 -9.65
N PRO A 87 8.41 -1.12 -9.61
CA PRO A 87 7.58 0.08 -9.53
C PRO A 87 6.69 0.30 -10.76
N PHE A 88 7.12 -0.12 -11.94
CA PHE A 88 6.40 0.10 -13.20
C PHE A 88 5.21 -0.83 -13.43
N ARG A 89 4.80 -1.62 -12.43
CA ARG A 89 3.61 -2.48 -12.49
C ARG A 89 2.29 -1.74 -12.31
N ALA A 90 2.35 -0.45 -12.02
CA ALA A 90 1.22 0.46 -11.96
C ALA A 90 1.70 1.88 -12.23
N PRO A 91 0.81 2.77 -12.71
CA PRO A 91 1.18 4.17 -12.98
C PRO A 91 1.39 5.01 -11.72
N MET A 92 0.86 4.57 -10.59
CA MET A 92 1.01 5.25 -9.29
C MET A 92 1.26 4.24 -8.18
N ILE A 93 2.07 4.63 -7.20
CA ILE A 93 2.28 3.90 -5.94
C ILE A 93 2.08 4.84 -4.77
N VAL A 94 1.37 4.38 -3.75
CA VAL A 94 1.34 5.03 -2.43
C VAL A 94 2.09 4.14 -1.45
N ILE A 95 3.17 4.67 -0.87
CA ILE A 95 3.92 3.99 0.18
C ILE A 95 3.24 4.29 1.51
N LEU A 96 2.86 3.24 2.23
CA LEU A 96 2.28 3.34 3.56
C LEU A 96 3.40 3.38 4.60
N VAL A 97 3.47 4.47 5.35
CA VAL A 97 4.46 4.68 6.39
C VAL A 97 3.76 4.92 7.73
N SER A 98 4.23 4.24 8.77
CA SER A 98 3.80 4.47 10.14
C SER A 98 4.89 5.21 10.90
N THR A 99 4.61 6.42 11.41
CA THR A 99 5.50 7.17 12.29
C THR A 99 5.23 6.78 13.72
N ILE A 100 6.13 6.00 14.30
CA ILE A 100 5.99 5.46 15.65
C ILE A 100 6.36 6.54 16.67
N LYS A 101 5.49 6.73 17.65
CA LYS A 101 5.68 7.67 18.75
C LYS A 101 5.72 6.90 20.07
N GLU A 102 6.59 7.31 20.98
CA GLU A 102 6.52 6.81 22.35
C GLU A 102 5.19 7.21 22.98
N HIS A 103 4.49 6.22 23.54
CA HIS A 103 3.21 6.45 24.20
C HIS A 103 2.98 5.38 25.29
N PRO A 104 2.59 5.78 26.52
CA PRO A 104 2.52 4.86 27.67
C PRO A 104 1.42 3.79 27.54
N LYS A 105 0.42 4.00 26.67
CA LYS A 105 -0.73 3.10 26.53
C LYS A 105 -0.90 2.52 25.12
N VAL A 106 -0.20 3.06 24.12
CA VAL A 106 -0.38 2.64 22.72
C VAL A 106 0.96 2.13 22.18
N PRO A 107 1.16 0.82 22.18
CA PRO A 107 2.41 0.23 21.70
C PRO A 107 2.60 0.43 20.18
N PRO A 108 3.84 0.32 19.66
CA PRO A 108 4.16 0.47 18.24
C PRO A 108 3.28 -0.35 17.31
N LEU A 109 2.97 -1.58 17.69
CA LEU A 109 2.15 -2.50 16.89
C LEU A 109 0.72 -1.96 16.64
N GLU A 110 0.09 -1.37 17.64
CA GLU A 110 -1.24 -0.77 17.48
C GLU A 110 -1.22 0.45 16.57
N GLN A 111 -0.12 1.21 16.59
CA GLN A 111 0.10 2.33 15.67
C GLN A 111 0.24 1.85 14.21
N MET A 112 0.93 0.73 14.01
CA MET A 112 1.01 0.07 12.71
C MET A 112 -0.35 -0.45 12.24
N PHE A 113 -1.18 -1.01 13.16
CA PHE A 113 -2.55 -1.43 12.82
C PHE A 113 -3.40 -0.25 12.35
N SER A 114 -3.29 0.92 12.96
CA SER A 114 -3.96 2.14 12.50
C SER A 114 -3.56 2.50 11.07
N THR A 115 -2.27 2.41 10.74
CA THR A 115 -1.78 2.65 9.39
C THR A 115 -2.24 1.56 8.41
N ALA A 116 -2.25 0.30 8.82
CA ALA A 116 -2.73 -0.80 7.99
C ALA A 116 -4.22 -0.67 7.65
N THR A 117 -5.05 -0.28 8.62
CA THR A 117 -6.48 -0.02 8.39
C THR A 117 -6.72 1.20 7.50
N ALA A 118 -5.86 2.23 7.57
CA ALA A 118 -5.87 3.34 6.62
C ALA A 118 -5.56 2.86 5.19
N GLY A 119 -4.61 1.94 5.02
CA GLY A 119 -4.31 1.30 3.74
C GLY A 119 -5.50 0.53 3.17
N GLN A 120 -6.26 -0.19 4.01
CA GLN A 120 -7.49 -0.85 3.59
C GLN A 120 -8.55 0.16 3.13
N ASN A 121 -8.70 1.30 3.83
CA ASN A 121 -9.63 2.35 3.42
C ASN A 121 -9.25 2.97 2.06
N ILE A 122 -7.95 3.13 1.77
CA ILE A 122 -7.48 3.54 0.43
C ILE A 122 -8.00 2.56 -0.62
N LEU A 123 -7.80 1.25 -0.42
CA LEU A 123 -8.23 0.24 -1.38
C LEU A 123 -9.75 0.24 -1.62
N LEU A 124 -10.54 0.48 -0.57
CA LEU A 124 -12.00 0.59 -0.66
C LEU A 124 -12.44 1.88 -1.37
N ALA A 125 -11.79 3.00 -1.10
CA ALA A 125 -12.08 4.27 -1.75
C ALA A 125 -11.74 4.21 -3.25
N LEU A 126 -10.59 3.64 -3.60
CA LEU A 126 -10.21 3.40 -5.01
C LEU A 126 -11.24 2.54 -5.74
N ASN A 127 -11.68 1.42 -5.13
CA ASN A 127 -12.69 0.54 -5.71
C ASN A 127 -14.03 1.28 -5.92
N ALA A 128 -14.43 2.13 -4.98
CA ALA A 128 -15.65 2.94 -5.11
C ALA A 128 -15.56 4.00 -6.23
N LEU A 129 -14.36 4.45 -6.57
CA LEU A 129 -14.09 5.40 -7.66
C LEU A 129 -13.84 4.69 -9.01
N GLY A 130 -13.88 3.35 -9.06
CA GLY A 130 -13.63 2.57 -10.27
C GLY A 130 -12.15 2.28 -10.56
N TYR A 131 -11.24 2.64 -9.65
CA TYR A 131 -9.83 2.31 -9.74
C TYR A 131 -9.51 1.00 -9.05
N GLY A 132 -8.36 0.42 -9.39
CA GLY A 132 -7.83 -0.76 -8.74
C GLY A 132 -6.66 -0.44 -7.83
N GLY A 133 -6.49 -1.28 -6.80
CA GLY A 133 -5.33 -1.21 -5.94
C GLY A 133 -4.86 -2.59 -5.49
N ILE A 134 -3.54 -2.79 -5.42
CA ILE A 134 -2.94 -4.00 -4.85
C ILE A 134 -1.87 -3.64 -3.83
N TRP A 135 -2.01 -4.17 -2.63
CA TRP A 135 -0.99 -4.04 -1.58
C TRP A 135 0.13 -5.06 -1.79
N ARG A 136 1.34 -4.57 -1.88
CA ARG A 136 2.55 -5.40 -1.95
C ARG A 136 3.49 -5.02 -0.81
N THR A 137 4.15 -6.02 -0.25
CA THR A 137 5.18 -5.87 0.78
C THR A 137 6.53 -6.35 0.27
N GLY A 138 6.67 -7.67 0.10
CA GLY A 138 7.92 -8.27 -0.32
C GLY A 138 9.07 -7.97 0.66
N LYS A 139 10.30 -7.93 0.15
CA LYS A 139 11.49 -7.63 0.93
C LYS A 139 11.71 -6.14 1.21
N PHE A 140 10.91 -5.28 0.58
CA PHE A 140 10.99 -3.82 0.66
C PHE A 140 10.04 -3.20 1.70
N ALA A 141 9.32 -4.01 2.49
CA ALA A 141 8.45 -3.54 3.56
C ALA A 141 8.80 -4.24 4.88
N LEU A 142 8.48 -3.61 6.01
CA LEU A 142 8.79 -4.10 7.35
C LEU A 142 10.30 -4.32 7.56
N ASN A 143 11.11 -3.55 6.86
CA ASN A 143 12.56 -3.56 6.93
C ASN A 143 13.06 -2.14 7.16
N LYS A 144 13.76 -1.93 8.27
CA LYS A 144 14.24 -0.59 8.67
C LYS A 144 15.21 0.02 7.66
N GLU A 145 15.99 -0.82 6.99
CA GLU A 145 17.02 -0.35 6.08
C GLU A 145 16.41 0.31 4.83
N ILE A 146 15.26 -0.17 4.34
CA ILE A 146 14.58 0.49 3.20
C ILE A 146 14.14 1.92 3.56
N GLY A 147 13.82 2.18 4.82
CA GLY A 147 13.44 3.51 5.28
C GLY A 147 14.53 4.55 5.00
N SER A 148 15.80 4.23 5.26
CA SER A 148 16.93 5.12 5.00
C SER A 148 17.09 5.45 3.52
N PHE A 149 16.84 4.49 2.61
CA PHE A 149 16.88 4.72 1.15
C PHE A 149 15.72 5.59 0.67
N LEU A 150 14.61 5.59 1.40
CA LEU A 150 13.44 6.45 1.15
C LEU A 150 13.53 7.82 1.85
N GLY A 151 14.58 8.06 2.61
CA GLY A 151 14.77 9.29 3.37
C GLY A 151 13.83 9.42 4.58
N LEU A 152 13.43 8.30 5.18
CA LEU A 152 12.57 8.26 6.36
C LEU A 152 13.40 8.41 7.64
N ASP A 153 12.74 8.91 8.68
CA ASP A 153 13.29 8.99 10.04
C ASP A 153 13.35 7.59 10.70
N ASP A 154 14.20 7.42 11.70
CA ASP A 154 14.41 6.15 12.40
C ASP A 154 13.13 5.58 13.07
N ASN A 155 12.18 6.45 13.40
CA ASN A 155 10.89 6.07 13.98
C ASN A 155 9.80 5.83 12.94
N GLN A 156 10.13 5.78 11.65
CA GLN A 156 9.20 5.53 10.57
C GLN A 156 9.39 4.13 9.99
N GLU A 157 8.28 3.42 9.80
CA GLU A 157 8.24 2.05 9.30
C GLU A 157 7.41 1.96 8.02
N VAL A 158 7.98 1.37 6.96
CA VAL A 158 7.26 1.10 5.71
C VAL A 158 6.41 -0.15 5.89
N LEU A 159 5.09 -0.01 5.83
CA LEU A 159 4.16 -1.15 5.95
C LEU A 159 3.82 -1.79 4.60
N GLY A 160 4.08 -1.12 3.51
CA GLY A 160 3.85 -1.66 2.17
C GLY A 160 3.65 -0.57 1.12
N TYR A 161 3.39 -1.05 -0.09
CA TYR A 161 3.26 -0.27 -1.30
C TYR A 161 1.90 -0.58 -1.92
N LEU A 162 1.05 0.42 -2.04
CA LEU A 162 -0.22 0.31 -2.76
C LEU A 162 0.02 0.71 -4.22
N TYR A 163 -0.03 -0.25 -5.11
CA TYR A 163 0.04 -0.05 -6.55
C TYR A 163 -1.36 0.32 -7.03
N ILE A 164 -1.51 1.43 -7.73
CA ILE A 164 -2.78 2.07 -8.03
C ILE A 164 -2.86 2.39 -9.53
N GLY A 165 -4.03 2.18 -10.11
CA GLY A 165 -4.32 2.51 -11.51
C GLY A 165 -5.68 1.98 -11.93
N THR A 166 -5.96 2.06 -13.21
CA THR A 166 -7.16 1.48 -13.82
C THR A 166 -6.96 -0.02 -13.98
N PRO A 167 -7.88 -0.87 -13.48
CA PRO A 167 -7.80 -2.32 -13.71
C PRO A 167 -7.86 -2.65 -15.20
N ALA A 168 -6.95 -3.53 -15.65
CA ALA A 168 -6.92 -4.03 -17.02
C ALA A 168 -6.87 -5.55 -17.05
N GLY A 169 -7.37 -6.14 -18.14
CA GLY A 169 -7.47 -7.61 -18.29
C GLY A 169 -8.57 -8.22 -17.44
N ASP A 170 -8.52 -9.54 -17.31
CA ASP A 170 -9.55 -10.30 -16.59
C ASP A 170 -9.51 -10.04 -15.09
N ASN A 171 -10.68 -9.82 -14.52
CA ASN A 171 -10.84 -9.70 -13.07
C ASN A 171 -10.52 -11.04 -12.38
N LYS A 172 -9.82 -10.97 -11.26
CA LYS A 172 -9.64 -12.14 -10.42
C LYS A 172 -10.97 -12.62 -9.88
N LYS A 173 -11.15 -13.94 -9.89
CA LYS A 173 -12.30 -14.56 -9.22
C LYS A 173 -12.27 -14.21 -7.73
N ILE A 174 -13.39 -13.72 -7.21
CA ILE A 174 -13.57 -13.44 -5.79
C ILE A 174 -13.79 -14.78 -5.08
N PRO A 175 -12.95 -15.14 -4.08
CA PRO A 175 -13.14 -16.38 -3.32
C PRO A 175 -14.47 -16.33 -2.55
N GLN A 176 -15.22 -17.42 -2.60
CA GLN A 176 -16.38 -17.61 -1.73
C GLN A 176 -15.91 -18.40 -0.49
N LEU A 177 -15.90 -17.73 0.66
CA LEU A 177 -15.52 -18.32 1.94
C LEU A 177 -16.77 -18.44 2.82
N ASP A 178 -16.91 -19.55 3.55
CA ASP A 178 -17.98 -19.67 4.55
C ASP A 178 -17.53 -18.99 5.85
N PRO A 179 -18.23 -17.95 6.33
CA PRO A 179 -17.89 -17.30 7.60
C PRO A 179 -17.81 -18.25 8.80
N LYS A 180 -18.50 -19.39 8.75
CA LYS A 180 -18.47 -20.39 9.82
C LYS A 180 -17.09 -21.01 10.06
N ASP A 181 -16.21 -21.00 9.03
CA ASP A 181 -14.85 -21.50 9.16
C ASP A 181 -13.96 -20.55 9.98
N PHE A 182 -14.40 -19.30 10.22
CA PHE A 182 -13.64 -18.23 10.85
C PHE A 182 -14.26 -17.74 12.16
N VAL A 183 -15.53 -18.05 12.44
CA VAL A 183 -16.24 -17.66 13.66
C VAL A 183 -16.32 -18.86 14.60
N LYS A 184 -15.84 -18.66 15.83
CA LYS A 184 -15.90 -19.66 16.92
C LYS A 184 -16.89 -19.23 17.97
#